data_e5aee2dbf007a02269f571f210e29932
#
_entry.id   e5aee2dbf007a02269f571f210e29932
#
_cell.length_a   1.000
_cell.length_b   1.000
_cell.length_c   1.000
_cell.angle_alpha   90.00
_cell.angle_beta   90.00
_cell.angle_gamma   90.00
#
_symmetry.space_group_name_H-M   'P 1'
#
loop_
_entity.id
_entity.type
_entity.pdbx_description
1 polymer ?
#
loop_
_entity_poly.entity_id
_entity_poly.type
_entity_poly.pdbx_seq_one_letter_code
_entity_poly.pdbx_strand_id
1 'polypeptide(L)'
;MSMQSIRAVLFDYGGVIADEGFHNGLRAMAREQGLEPDATSRTAGLLVYETGLILGRGSEAAFWQAMREQAGLEGDDNTMTRRVLDGFVLRPWMIGRVQRLNAEGYVTGILSDQCHWLDELDARDHFFHHFDHVFNSYHMGRGKRDPGLFPEIAAKLSLQPGEILFVDDLQTNIERAQAAGWQTILYVDKTGFLESIDEMLGADHP
;
A
#
# COMPACT_ATOMS: atom_id res chain seq x y z
N MET A 1 -7.80 -11.58 -28.18
CA MET A 1 -8.44 -11.93 -26.91
C MET A 1 -9.20 -10.68 -26.47
N SER A 2 -10.49 -10.75 -26.22
CA SER A 2 -11.28 -9.63 -25.68
C SER A 2 -10.69 -9.29 -24.29
N MET A 3 -10.30 -8.04 -24.05
CA MET A 3 -9.95 -7.61 -22.69
C MET A 3 -11.19 -7.82 -21.83
N GLN A 4 -11.01 -8.44 -20.66
CA GLN A 4 -12.10 -8.59 -19.70
C GLN A 4 -12.40 -7.21 -19.10
N SER A 5 -13.69 -6.87 -18.98
CA SER A 5 -14.12 -5.62 -18.35
C SER A 5 -13.68 -5.58 -16.89
N ILE A 6 -13.06 -4.49 -16.47
CA ILE A 6 -12.66 -4.26 -15.08
C ILE A 6 -13.92 -4.14 -14.23
N ARG A 7 -13.93 -4.81 -13.08
CA ARG A 7 -15.01 -4.79 -12.10
C ARG A 7 -14.58 -4.35 -10.70
N ALA A 8 -13.28 -4.50 -10.40
CA ALA A 8 -12.71 -4.06 -9.15
C ALA A 8 -11.44 -3.23 -9.37
N VAL A 9 -11.25 -2.21 -8.56
CA VAL A 9 -10.04 -1.39 -8.53
C VAL A 9 -9.46 -1.40 -7.12
N LEU A 10 -8.26 -1.97 -6.98
CA LEU A 10 -7.54 -2.02 -5.71
C LEU A 10 -6.35 -1.07 -5.74
N PHE A 11 -6.12 -0.40 -4.62
CA PHE A 11 -5.08 0.62 -4.48
C PHE A 11 -4.11 0.24 -3.37
N ASP A 12 -2.80 0.45 -3.59
CA ASP A 12 -1.89 0.53 -2.45
C ASP A 12 -2.21 1.79 -1.61
N TYR A 13 -1.77 1.77 -0.36
CA TYR A 13 -1.98 2.90 0.56
C TYR A 13 -0.84 3.92 0.48
N GLY A 14 0.37 3.55 0.93
CA GLY A 14 1.53 4.43 0.92
C GLY A 14 2.02 4.71 -0.50
N GLY A 15 2.28 5.96 -0.83
CA GLY A 15 2.66 6.36 -2.19
C GLY A 15 1.50 6.51 -3.17
N VAL A 16 0.31 5.93 -2.89
CA VAL A 16 -0.88 5.98 -3.77
C VAL A 16 -2.04 6.74 -3.13
N ILE A 17 -2.70 6.17 -2.12
CA ILE A 17 -3.81 6.83 -1.40
C ILE A 17 -3.30 7.95 -0.50
N ALA A 18 -2.15 7.75 0.13
CA ALA A 18 -1.45 8.72 0.96
C ALA A 18 -0.02 8.92 0.45
N ASP A 19 0.65 9.95 0.94
CA ASP A 19 2.09 10.08 0.73
C ASP A 19 2.82 8.91 1.40
N GLU A 20 4.05 8.61 0.92
CA GLU A 20 4.87 7.52 1.44
C GLU A 20 5.50 7.91 2.78
N GLY A 21 4.82 7.56 3.88
CA GLY A 21 5.21 7.94 5.24
C GLY A 21 6.33 7.07 5.82
N PHE A 22 6.34 5.76 5.54
CA PHE A 22 7.29 4.83 6.14
C PHE A 22 8.74 5.15 5.74
N HIS A 23 9.03 5.07 4.47
CA HIS A 23 10.39 5.33 3.99
C HIS A 23 10.81 6.79 4.15
N ASN A 24 9.89 7.74 3.97
CA ASN A 24 10.17 9.16 4.12
C ASN A 24 10.42 9.55 5.58
N GLY A 25 9.61 9.05 6.51
CA GLY A 25 9.81 9.25 7.95
C GLY A 25 11.14 8.71 8.44
N LEU A 26 11.50 7.50 8.03
CA LEU A 26 12.79 6.88 8.36
C LEU A 26 13.98 7.65 7.78
N ARG A 27 13.90 8.09 6.52
CA ARG A 27 14.94 8.94 5.92
C ARG A 27 15.09 10.27 6.64
N ALA A 28 14.00 10.87 7.07
CA ALA A 28 14.04 12.12 7.84
C ALA A 28 14.73 11.94 9.19
N MET A 29 14.37 10.89 9.94
CA MET A 29 15.02 10.57 11.23
C MET A 29 16.50 10.25 11.06
N ALA A 30 16.87 9.50 10.02
CA ALA A 30 18.27 9.18 9.72
C ALA A 30 19.10 10.45 9.46
N ARG A 31 18.60 11.40 8.64
CA ARG A 31 19.28 12.67 8.36
C ARG A 31 19.55 13.48 9.64
N GLU A 32 18.56 13.56 10.53
CA GLU A 32 18.69 14.29 11.79
C GLU A 32 19.72 13.69 12.74
N GLN A 33 19.92 12.37 12.64
CA GLN A 33 20.89 11.63 13.46
C GLN A 33 22.25 11.44 12.78
N GLY A 34 22.46 12.01 11.59
CA GLY A 34 23.71 11.88 10.84
C GLY A 34 23.95 10.48 10.26
N LEU A 35 22.89 9.68 10.12
CA LEU A 35 22.90 8.36 9.48
C LEU A 35 22.66 8.50 7.96
N GLU A 36 23.04 7.45 7.21
CA GLU A 36 22.76 7.38 5.79
C GLU A 36 21.26 7.11 5.50
N PRO A 37 20.49 8.08 4.92
CA PRO A 37 19.04 7.98 4.85
C PRO A 37 18.54 6.80 4.03
N ASP A 38 19.15 6.53 2.87
CA ASP A 38 18.71 5.46 1.99
C ASP A 38 19.11 4.08 2.51
N ALA A 39 20.26 3.96 3.20
CA ALA A 39 20.67 2.72 3.86
C ALA A 39 19.70 2.40 5.01
N THR A 40 19.40 3.37 5.87
CA THR A 40 18.43 3.22 6.97
C THR A 40 17.07 2.81 6.47
N SER A 41 16.57 3.47 5.42
CA SER A 41 15.28 3.15 4.79
C SER A 41 15.25 1.74 4.18
N ARG A 42 16.31 1.32 3.50
CA ARG A 42 16.42 -0.06 2.97
C ARG A 42 16.44 -1.10 4.08
N THR A 43 17.22 -0.86 5.14
CA THR A 43 17.29 -1.73 6.31
C THR A 43 15.91 -1.89 6.94
N ALA A 44 15.17 -0.81 7.13
CA ALA A 44 13.80 -0.87 7.64
C ALA A 44 12.85 -1.70 6.76
N GLY A 45 12.94 -1.56 5.43
CA GLY A 45 12.16 -2.35 4.48
C GLY A 45 12.47 -3.86 4.52
N LEU A 46 13.65 -4.27 5.03
CA LEU A 46 13.97 -5.67 5.30
C LEU A 46 13.43 -6.07 6.69
N LEU A 47 13.74 -5.28 7.71
CA LEU A 47 13.43 -5.58 9.10
C LEU A 47 11.93 -5.67 9.38
N VAL A 48 11.10 -4.88 8.71
CA VAL A 48 9.64 -4.95 8.89
C VAL A 48 9.08 -6.32 8.49
N TYR A 49 9.74 -7.01 7.52
CA TYR A 49 9.42 -8.38 7.16
C TYR A 49 10.11 -9.41 8.06
N GLU A 50 11.40 -9.25 8.35
CA GLU A 50 12.21 -10.18 9.16
C GLU A 50 11.68 -10.29 10.58
N THR A 51 11.29 -9.18 11.19
CA THR A 51 10.65 -9.18 12.51
C THR A 51 9.21 -9.71 12.49
N GLY A 52 8.63 -9.85 11.30
CA GLY A 52 7.25 -10.28 11.10
C GLY A 52 6.20 -9.21 11.42
N LEU A 53 6.61 -7.97 11.69
CA LEU A 53 5.68 -6.89 12.04
C LEU A 53 4.63 -6.66 10.95
N ILE A 54 5.05 -6.57 9.69
CA ILE A 54 4.16 -6.31 8.55
C ILE A 54 3.15 -7.43 8.29
N LEU A 55 3.41 -8.63 8.84
CA LEU A 55 2.57 -9.82 8.68
C LEU A 55 1.79 -10.17 9.96
N GLY A 56 1.78 -9.29 10.96
CA GLY A 56 1.10 -9.52 12.23
C GLY A 56 1.70 -10.65 13.09
N ARG A 57 2.97 -11.02 12.84
CA ARG A 57 3.67 -12.12 13.54
C ARG A 57 4.73 -11.63 14.51
N GLY A 58 5.06 -10.35 14.46
CA GLY A 58 6.03 -9.70 15.32
C GLY A 58 5.46 -8.45 15.98
N SER A 59 6.23 -7.87 16.90
CA SER A 59 5.86 -6.66 17.60
C SER A 59 6.57 -5.42 17.05
N GLU A 60 5.97 -4.26 17.22
CA GLU A 60 6.58 -2.97 16.93
C GLU A 60 7.86 -2.74 17.73
N ALA A 61 7.86 -3.13 19.02
CA ALA A 61 9.04 -3.04 19.87
C ALA A 61 10.23 -3.85 19.31
N ALA A 62 9.95 -5.07 18.79
CA ALA A 62 10.98 -5.89 18.14
C ALA A 62 11.54 -5.23 16.87
N PHE A 63 10.67 -4.59 16.08
CA PHE A 63 11.10 -3.83 14.91
C PHE A 63 12.00 -2.64 15.28
N TRP A 64 11.58 -1.82 16.24
CA TRP A 64 12.39 -0.67 16.68
C TRP A 64 13.69 -1.08 17.36
N GLN A 65 13.69 -2.19 18.10
CA GLN A 65 14.93 -2.76 18.62
C GLN A 65 15.88 -3.15 17.49
N ALA A 66 15.39 -3.87 16.48
CA ALA A 66 16.20 -4.26 15.33
C ALA A 66 16.74 -3.03 14.55
N MET A 67 15.93 -1.95 14.43
CA MET A 67 16.38 -0.69 13.83
C MET A 67 17.52 -0.04 14.60
N ARG A 68 17.50 -0.08 15.95
CA ARG A 68 18.61 0.40 16.77
C ARG A 68 19.87 -0.42 16.54
N GLU A 69 19.75 -1.74 16.55
CA GLU A 69 20.86 -2.67 16.44
C GLU A 69 21.52 -2.67 15.05
N GLN A 70 20.72 -2.60 13.98
CA GLN A 70 21.20 -2.80 12.60
C GLN A 70 21.34 -1.52 11.79
N ALA A 71 20.54 -0.49 12.09
CA ALA A 71 20.60 0.80 11.40
C ALA A 71 21.17 1.93 12.25
N GLY A 72 21.39 1.70 13.56
CA GLY A 72 21.88 2.70 14.49
C GLY A 72 20.89 3.84 14.75
N LEU A 73 19.59 3.64 14.42
CA LEU A 73 18.57 4.65 14.64
C LEU A 73 18.20 4.70 16.13
N GLU A 74 18.36 5.83 16.77
CA GLU A 74 18.05 6.03 18.17
C GLU A 74 16.72 6.74 18.37
N GLY A 75 16.08 6.50 19.54
CA GLY A 75 14.88 7.20 19.93
C GLY A 75 13.91 6.33 20.73
N ASP A 76 12.87 6.97 21.24
CA ASP A 76 11.71 6.33 21.87
C ASP A 76 10.78 5.76 20.79
N ASP A 77 10.29 4.52 20.99
CA ASP A 77 9.45 3.83 20.01
C ASP A 77 8.23 4.64 19.61
N ASN A 78 7.48 5.16 20.57
CA ASN A 78 6.27 5.93 20.31
C ASN A 78 6.56 7.21 19.52
N THR A 79 7.69 7.84 19.78
CA THR A 79 8.12 9.05 19.06
C THR A 79 8.49 8.72 17.62
N MET A 80 9.25 7.63 17.40
CA MET A 80 9.63 7.19 16.06
C MET A 80 8.41 6.75 15.25
N THR A 81 7.49 5.97 15.85
CA THR A 81 6.22 5.55 15.22
C THR A 81 5.40 6.76 14.81
N ARG A 82 5.21 7.73 15.71
CA ARG A 82 4.43 8.94 15.41
C ARG A 82 5.01 9.68 14.21
N ARG A 83 6.33 9.81 14.11
CA ARG A 83 7.00 10.46 12.98
C ARG A 83 6.78 9.73 11.65
N VAL A 84 6.74 8.39 11.68
CA VAL A 84 6.37 7.59 10.51
C VAL A 84 4.90 7.83 10.15
N LEU A 85 3.99 7.76 11.11
CA LEU A 85 2.56 7.95 10.90
C LEU A 85 2.23 9.35 10.38
N ASP A 86 2.89 10.40 10.91
CA ASP A 86 2.71 11.79 10.47
C ASP A 86 3.16 12.01 9.00
N GLY A 87 4.03 11.14 8.49
CA GLY A 87 4.46 11.16 7.09
C GLY A 87 3.41 10.63 6.10
N PHE A 88 2.41 9.90 6.58
CA PHE A 88 1.28 9.47 5.75
C PHE A 88 0.22 10.57 5.70
N VAL A 89 0.21 11.34 4.63
CA VAL A 89 -0.77 12.39 4.39
C VAL A 89 -1.73 11.95 3.29
N LEU A 90 -3.02 11.80 3.64
CA LEU A 90 -4.04 11.40 2.67
C LEU A 90 -4.09 12.38 1.49
N ARG A 91 -4.34 11.84 0.31
CA ARG A 91 -4.61 12.60 -0.91
C ARG A 91 -6.13 12.73 -1.12
N PRO A 92 -6.77 13.86 -0.74
CA PRO A 92 -8.23 14.00 -0.79
C PRO A 92 -8.80 13.77 -2.21
N TRP A 93 -8.03 14.13 -3.24
CA TRP A 93 -8.44 13.92 -4.62
C TRP A 93 -8.49 12.42 -4.99
N MET A 94 -7.63 11.57 -4.40
CA MET A 94 -7.67 10.13 -4.60
C MET A 94 -8.91 9.53 -3.94
N ILE A 95 -9.23 9.95 -2.71
CA ILE A 95 -10.50 9.56 -2.06
C ILE A 95 -11.70 9.97 -2.91
N GLY A 96 -11.69 11.19 -3.48
CA GLY A 96 -12.75 11.61 -4.42
C GLY A 96 -12.84 10.73 -5.67
N ARG A 97 -11.70 10.20 -6.18
CA ARG A 97 -11.71 9.25 -7.30
C ARG A 97 -12.30 7.90 -6.89
N VAL A 98 -11.94 7.39 -5.72
CA VAL A 98 -12.52 6.15 -5.16
C VAL A 98 -14.03 6.26 -5.01
N GLN A 99 -14.53 7.35 -4.43
CA GLN A 99 -15.97 7.61 -4.31
C GLN A 99 -16.69 7.62 -5.66
N ARG A 100 -16.05 8.18 -6.69
CA ARG A 100 -16.60 8.18 -8.06
C ARG A 100 -16.67 6.75 -8.62
N LEU A 101 -15.61 5.95 -8.46
CA LEU A 101 -15.60 4.55 -8.89
C LEU A 101 -16.71 3.74 -8.22
N ASN A 102 -16.94 3.93 -6.92
CA ASN A 102 -18.06 3.30 -6.22
C ASN A 102 -19.41 3.72 -6.81
N ALA A 103 -19.59 5.01 -7.11
CA ALA A 103 -20.81 5.51 -7.71
C ALA A 103 -21.04 4.98 -9.15
N GLU A 104 -19.96 4.65 -9.86
CA GLU A 104 -19.96 4.02 -11.18
C GLU A 104 -20.16 2.50 -11.12
N GLY A 105 -20.19 1.91 -9.91
CA GLY A 105 -20.49 0.49 -9.68
C GLY A 105 -19.25 -0.42 -9.64
N TYR A 106 -18.04 0.12 -9.62
CA TYR A 106 -16.82 -0.65 -9.40
C TYR A 106 -16.68 -1.03 -7.92
N VAL A 107 -16.22 -2.25 -7.65
CA VAL A 107 -15.76 -2.64 -6.31
C VAL A 107 -14.43 -1.97 -6.04
N THR A 108 -14.28 -1.30 -4.91
CA THR A 108 -13.03 -0.65 -4.56
C THR A 108 -12.39 -1.25 -3.31
N GLY A 109 -11.07 -1.23 -3.23
CA GLY A 109 -10.38 -1.75 -2.05
C GLY A 109 -8.97 -1.21 -1.88
N ILE A 110 -8.48 -1.34 -0.66
CA ILE A 110 -7.07 -1.15 -0.30
C ILE A 110 -6.39 -2.52 -0.34
N LEU A 111 -5.22 -2.61 -0.99
CA LEU A 111 -4.33 -3.76 -0.92
C LEU A 111 -2.94 -3.25 -0.55
N SER A 112 -2.58 -3.35 0.74
CA SER A 112 -1.36 -2.74 1.25
C SER A 112 -0.53 -3.70 2.10
N ASP A 113 0.78 -3.65 1.88
CA ASP A 113 1.77 -4.23 2.78
C ASP A 113 2.04 -3.22 3.90
N GLN A 114 1.21 -3.28 4.96
CA GLN A 114 1.26 -2.35 6.09
C GLN A 114 1.06 -3.14 7.40
N CYS A 115 1.65 -2.66 8.52
CA CYS A 115 1.37 -3.25 9.82
C CYS A 115 0.07 -2.67 10.43
N HIS A 116 -0.17 -2.88 11.74
CA HIS A 116 -1.32 -2.32 12.46
C HIS A 116 -1.43 -0.78 12.38
N TRP A 117 -0.38 -0.11 11.96
CA TRP A 117 -0.40 1.35 11.73
C TRP A 117 -1.44 1.79 10.71
N LEU A 118 -1.85 0.92 9.78
CA LEU A 118 -2.93 1.25 8.85
C LEU A 118 -4.27 1.46 9.58
N ASP A 119 -4.51 0.67 10.64
CA ASP A 119 -5.71 0.81 11.48
C ASP A 119 -5.64 2.10 12.32
N GLU A 120 -4.44 2.49 12.81
CA GLU A 120 -4.22 3.75 13.52
C GLU A 120 -4.41 4.95 12.60
N LEU A 121 -3.95 4.84 11.36
CA LEU A 121 -4.14 5.87 10.33
C LEU A 121 -5.62 6.02 9.99
N ASP A 122 -6.38 4.93 9.89
CA ASP A 122 -7.83 5.02 9.71
C ASP A 122 -8.53 5.60 10.94
N ALA A 123 -8.11 5.25 12.15
CA ALA A 123 -8.65 5.85 13.37
C ALA A 123 -8.42 7.37 13.44
N ARG A 124 -7.33 7.87 12.84
CA ARG A 124 -7.01 9.31 12.73
C ARG A 124 -7.80 10.00 11.62
N ASP A 125 -7.82 9.41 10.43
CA ASP A 125 -8.19 10.07 9.17
C ASP A 125 -9.53 9.59 8.60
N HIS A 126 -10.09 8.50 9.13
CA HIS A 126 -11.42 7.95 8.79
C HIS A 126 -11.63 7.69 7.30
N PHE A 127 -10.76 6.91 6.66
CA PHE A 127 -10.83 6.67 5.20
C PHE A 127 -11.31 5.28 4.80
N PHE A 128 -11.29 4.26 5.67
CA PHE A 128 -11.71 2.90 5.32
C PHE A 128 -13.13 2.82 4.81
N HIS A 129 -14.03 3.64 5.35
CA HIS A 129 -15.45 3.65 4.95
C HIS A 129 -15.71 4.06 3.49
N HIS A 130 -14.68 4.57 2.80
CA HIS A 130 -14.77 4.87 1.37
C HIS A 130 -14.52 3.66 0.48
N PHE A 131 -14.04 2.54 1.03
CA PHE A 131 -13.67 1.33 0.30
C PHE A 131 -14.58 0.16 0.70
N ASP A 132 -14.90 -0.71 -0.27
CA ASP A 132 -15.66 -1.94 0.00
C ASP A 132 -14.81 -2.98 0.73
N HIS A 133 -13.48 -2.98 0.48
CA HIS A 133 -12.55 -3.94 1.06
C HIS A 133 -11.24 -3.29 1.53
N VAL A 134 -10.68 -3.83 2.62
CA VAL A 134 -9.33 -3.51 3.10
C VAL A 134 -8.55 -4.80 3.27
N PHE A 135 -7.55 -5.00 2.42
CA PHE A 135 -6.61 -6.12 2.47
C PHE A 135 -5.28 -5.62 3.00
N ASN A 136 -5.11 -5.72 4.32
CA ASN A 136 -3.87 -5.36 5.00
C ASN A 136 -3.05 -6.63 5.26
N SER A 137 -1.78 -6.65 4.86
CA SER A 137 -0.87 -7.78 5.06
C SER A 137 -0.78 -8.22 6.52
N TYR A 138 -0.91 -7.29 7.46
CA TYR A 138 -0.93 -7.55 8.91
C TYR A 138 -2.05 -8.51 9.31
N HIS A 139 -3.27 -8.24 8.86
CA HIS A 139 -4.44 -9.06 9.18
C HIS A 139 -4.52 -10.33 8.33
N MET A 140 -3.98 -10.29 7.12
CA MET A 140 -3.94 -11.44 6.23
C MET A 140 -2.83 -12.43 6.57
N GLY A 141 -1.80 -12.01 7.35
CA GLY A 141 -0.60 -12.80 7.60
C GLY A 141 0.24 -13.06 6.34
N ARG A 142 0.00 -12.33 5.27
CA ARG A 142 0.54 -12.51 3.92
C ARG A 142 0.62 -11.17 3.19
N GLY A 143 1.74 -10.87 2.55
CA GLY A 143 1.97 -9.63 1.81
C GLY A 143 2.14 -9.86 0.30
N LYS A 144 2.31 -8.77 -0.45
CA LYS A 144 2.45 -8.74 -1.91
C LYS A 144 3.65 -9.55 -2.45
N ARG A 145 4.61 -9.88 -1.57
CA ARG A 145 5.75 -10.76 -1.91
C ARG A 145 5.35 -12.25 -2.01
N ASP A 146 4.22 -12.63 -1.43
CA ASP A 146 3.70 -14.00 -1.51
C ASP A 146 2.90 -14.18 -2.81
N PRO A 147 3.31 -15.09 -3.71
CA PRO A 147 2.62 -15.28 -4.99
C PRO A 147 1.18 -15.80 -4.83
N GLY A 148 0.84 -16.37 -3.68
CA GLY A 148 -0.52 -16.81 -3.37
C GLY A 148 -1.49 -15.70 -2.99
N LEU A 149 -1.00 -14.47 -2.73
CA LEU A 149 -1.85 -13.36 -2.28
C LEU A 149 -2.87 -12.94 -3.35
N PHE A 150 -2.40 -12.65 -4.56
CA PHE A 150 -3.25 -12.15 -5.65
C PHE A 150 -4.36 -13.12 -6.03
N PRO A 151 -4.09 -14.43 -6.21
CA PRO A 151 -5.16 -15.43 -6.42
C PRO A 151 -6.15 -15.52 -5.26
N GLU A 152 -5.68 -15.42 -4.01
CA GLU A 152 -6.55 -15.44 -2.83
C GLU A 152 -7.51 -14.25 -2.82
N ILE A 153 -7.02 -13.04 -3.14
CA ILE A 153 -7.86 -11.84 -3.20
C ILE A 153 -8.87 -11.95 -4.35
N ALA A 154 -8.46 -12.40 -5.53
CA ALA A 154 -9.38 -12.62 -6.64
C ALA A 154 -10.52 -13.59 -6.26
N ALA A 155 -10.19 -14.66 -5.54
CA ALA A 155 -11.19 -15.60 -5.03
C ALA A 155 -12.12 -14.96 -3.97
N LYS A 156 -11.58 -14.15 -3.05
CA LYS A 156 -12.38 -13.40 -2.06
C LYS A 156 -13.36 -12.42 -2.72
N LEU A 157 -12.95 -11.78 -3.80
CA LEU A 157 -13.80 -10.87 -4.58
C LEU A 157 -14.77 -11.62 -5.52
N SER A 158 -14.59 -12.93 -5.71
CA SER A 158 -15.32 -13.74 -6.70
C SER A 158 -15.17 -13.21 -8.12
N LEU A 159 -13.96 -12.74 -8.47
CA LEU A 159 -13.61 -12.17 -9.77
C LEU A 159 -12.51 -12.98 -10.46
N GLN A 160 -12.51 -12.90 -11.80
CA GLN A 160 -11.39 -13.41 -12.58
C GLN A 160 -10.21 -12.42 -12.49
N PRO A 161 -8.94 -12.88 -12.58
CA PRO A 161 -7.79 -12.01 -12.52
C PRO A 161 -7.86 -10.78 -13.43
N GLY A 162 -8.27 -10.95 -14.69
CA GLY A 162 -8.38 -9.87 -15.66
C GLY A 162 -9.50 -8.85 -15.39
N GLU A 163 -10.39 -9.10 -14.43
CA GLU A 163 -11.44 -8.18 -13.99
C GLU A 163 -10.98 -7.25 -12.85
N ILE A 164 -9.73 -7.40 -12.38
CA ILE A 164 -9.17 -6.63 -11.27
C ILE A 164 -8.08 -5.71 -11.80
N LEU A 165 -8.20 -4.41 -11.49
CA LEU A 165 -7.17 -3.40 -11.72
C LEU A 165 -6.46 -3.10 -10.39
N PHE A 166 -5.14 -3.15 -10.39
CA PHE A 166 -4.32 -2.82 -9.23
C PHE A 166 -3.45 -1.59 -9.51
N VAL A 167 -3.46 -0.64 -8.58
CA VAL A 167 -2.71 0.61 -8.62
C VAL A 167 -1.68 0.60 -7.50
N ASP A 168 -0.39 0.67 -7.85
CA ASP A 168 0.73 0.61 -6.89
C ASP A 168 1.88 1.47 -7.41
N ASP A 169 2.68 2.07 -6.55
CA ASP A 169 3.83 2.91 -6.92
C ASP A 169 5.13 2.11 -7.07
N LEU A 170 5.13 0.82 -6.68
CA LEU A 170 6.30 -0.05 -6.79
C LEU A 170 6.20 -0.97 -8.01
N GLN A 171 7.13 -0.79 -8.95
CA GLN A 171 7.22 -1.61 -10.17
C GLN A 171 7.21 -3.13 -9.87
N THR A 172 7.89 -3.56 -8.78
CA THR A 172 7.93 -4.97 -8.42
C THR A 172 6.58 -5.55 -7.97
N ASN A 173 5.70 -4.73 -7.40
CA ASN A 173 4.34 -5.15 -7.04
C ASN A 173 3.45 -5.22 -8.29
N ILE A 174 3.62 -4.27 -9.21
CA ILE A 174 2.98 -4.28 -10.54
C ILE A 174 3.31 -5.58 -11.27
N GLU A 175 4.59 -5.95 -11.35
CA GLU A 175 5.05 -7.19 -12.02
C GLU A 175 4.45 -8.45 -11.38
N ARG A 176 4.32 -8.49 -10.05
CA ARG A 176 3.67 -9.61 -9.34
C ARG A 176 2.18 -9.73 -9.65
N ALA A 177 1.47 -8.59 -9.66
CA ALA A 177 0.05 -8.55 -10.01
C ALA A 177 -0.18 -8.98 -11.47
N GLN A 178 0.66 -8.50 -12.40
CA GLN A 178 0.63 -8.92 -13.81
C GLN A 178 0.90 -10.41 -13.98
N ALA A 179 1.87 -10.97 -13.24
CA ALA A 179 2.16 -12.40 -13.26
C ALA A 179 0.97 -13.24 -12.76
N ALA A 180 0.12 -12.66 -11.90
CA ALA A 180 -1.14 -13.27 -11.46
C ALA A 180 -2.32 -13.03 -12.43
N GLY A 181 -2.09 -12.32 -13.54
CA GLY A 181 -3.10 -12.03 -14.56
C GLY A 181 -3.97 -10.79 -14.30
N TRP A 182 -3.61 -9.96 -13.31
CA TRP A 182 -4.32 -8.72 -13.02
C TRP A 182 -3.94 -7.61 -14.00
N GLN A 183 -4.84 -6.68 -14.24
CA GLN A 183 -4.55 -5.42 -14.89
C GLN A 183 -3.90 -4.46 -13.90
N THR A 184 -3.02 -3.56 -14.34
CA THR A 184 -2.22 -2.74 -13.43
C THR A 184 -1.99 -1.33 -13.94
N ILE A 185 -1.88 -0.38 -13.01
CA ILE A 185 -1.34 0.97 -13.25
C ILE A 185 -0.18 1.18 -12.30
N LEU A 186 1.01 1.46 -12.82
CA LEU A 186 2.11 2.00 -12.03
C LEU A 186 1.82 3.47 -11.73
N TYR A 187 1.59 3.77 -10.45
CA TYR A 187 1.37 5.14 -10.02
C TYR A 187 2.68 5.91 -9.96
N VAL A 188 2.79 6.98 -10.72
CA VAL A 188 3.94 7.89 -10.71
C VAL A 188 3.53 9.28 -10.21
N ASP A 189 2.45 9.81 -10.78
CA ASP A 189 1.88 11.10 -10.41
C ASP A 189 0.37 11.14 -10.69
N LYS A 190 -0.26 12.23 -10.23
CA LYS A 190 -1.71 12.42 -10.36
C LYS A 190 -2.17 12.45 -11.83
N THR A 191 -1.47 13.15 -12.68
CA THR A 191 -1.90 13.37 -14.06
C THR A 191 -1.86 12.07 -14.85
N GLY A 192 -0.72 11.38 -14.83
CA GLY A 192 -0.56 10.10 -15.51
C GLY A 192 -1.50 9.01 -14.97
N PHE A 193 -1.77 9.02 -13.66
CA PHE A 193 -2.75 8.10 -13.10
C PHE A 193 -4.17 8.36 -13.62
N LEU A 194 -4.63 9.64 -13.63
CA LEU A 194 -5.98 9.98 -14.10
C LEU A 194 -6.16 9.65 -15.58
N GLU A 195 -5.16 9.93 -16.42
CA GLU A 195 -5.19 9.55 -17.83
C GLU A 195 -5.27 8.02 -18.01
N SER A 196 -4.41 7.28 -17.30
CA SER A 196 -4.36 5.81 -17.42
C SER A 196 -5.65 5.14 -16.95
N ILE A 197 -6.21 5.58 -15.82
CA ILE A 197 -7.42 4.95 -15.28
C ILE A 197 -8.64 5.28 -16.14
N ASP A 198 -8.73 6.51 -16.69
CA ASP A 198 -9.82 6.90 -17.57
C ASP A 198 -9.74 6.15 -18.91
N GLU A 199 -8.53 5.91 -19.45
CA GLU A 199 -8.34 5.10 -20.65
C GLU A 199 -8.77 3.64 -20.42
N MET A 200 -8.33 3.05 -19.29
CA MET A 200 -8.63 1.64 -18.98
C MET A 200 -10.11 1.39 -18.68
N LEU A 201 -10.76 2.31 -17.99
CA LEU A 201 -12.18 2.19 -17.62
C LEU A 201 -13.11 2.77 -18.69
N GLY A 202 -12.68 3.77 -19.43
CA GLY A 202 -13.47 4.39 -20.52
C GLY A 202 -13.62 3.52 -21.76
N ALA A 203 -12.73 2.55 -21.96
CA ALA A 203 -12.83 1.58 -23.04
C ALA A 203 -14.00 0.56 -22.85
N ASP A 204 -14.54 0.48 -21.63
CA ASP A 204 -15.60 -0.48 -21.25
C ASP A 204 -17.01 0.13 -21.21
N HIS A 205 -17.17 1.44 -21.45
CA HIS A 205 -18.49 2.08 -21.55
C HIS A 205 -18.78 2.46 -23.02
N PRO A 206 -19.73 1.72 -23.69
CA PRO A 206 -20.21 2.08 -25.02
C PRO A 206 -21.05 3.35 -25.00
#